data_f54f83b63804f10aa810346da50d822e
#
_entry.id   f54f83b63804f10aa810346da50d822e
#
_cell.length_a   1.000
_cell.length_b   1.000
_cell.length_c   1.000
_cell.angle_alpha   90.00
_cell.angle_beta   90.00
_cell.angle_gamma   90.00
#
_symmetry.space_group_name_H-M   'P 1'
#
loop_
_entity.id
_entity.type
_entity.pdbx_description
1 polymer ?
#
loop_
_entity_poly.entity_id
_entity_poly.type
_entity_poly.pdbx_seq_one_letter_code
_entity_poly.pdbx_strand_id
1 'polypeptide(L)'
;MLISFSFSNWKCFRDEVTFSLVAGREKHFTDRLPRVSKYKLKILPIAAIYGANASGKSALVSALAFAQNFIVGGTAPDQKIPLKPFLLDKEHKNMNSSFSFTILVDELIYEYSFTLSREKVIY
;
A
#
# COMPACT_ATOMS: atom_id res chain seq x y z
N MET A 1 -0.06 8.36 -10.82
CA MET A 1 -1.01 7.24 -10.87
C MET A 1 -0.45 6.06 -10.12
N LEU A 2 -1.22 5.46 -9.23
CA LEU A 2 -0.75 4.31 -8.45
C LEU A 2 -0.71 3.05 -9.31
N ILE A 3 0.41 2.35 -9.30
CA ILE A 3 0.57 1.07 -9.97
C ILE A 3 0.37 -0.08 -8.98
N SER A 4 1.03 -0.01 -7.82
CA SER A 4 0.88 -1.02 -6.78
C SER A 4 1.18 -0.44 -5.40
N PHE A 5 0.66 -1.11 -4.39
CA PHE A 5 0.88 -0.78 -2.98
C PHE A 5 1.11 -2.06 -2.21
N SER A 6 2.18 -2.10 -1.44
CA SER A 6 2.53 -3.23 -0.58
C SER A 6 2.71 -2.77 0.84
N PHE A 7 2.34 -3.62 1.78
CA PHE A 7 2.53 -3.35 3.20
C PHE A 7 2.68 -4.64 3.98
N SER A 8 3.27 -4.55 5.17
CA SER A 8 3.43 -5.69 6.07
C SER A 8 3.24 -5.27 7.52
N ASN A 9 2.88 -6.22 8.36
CA ASN A 9 2.66 -6.03 9.78
C ASN A 9 1.66 -4.91 10.09
N TRP A 10 0.45 -5.04 9.54
CA TRP A 10 -0.62 -4.08 9.74
C TRP A 10 -1.94 -4.78 10.03
N LYS A 11 -2.55 -4.51 11.19
CA LYS A 11 -3.85 -5.05 11.63
C LYS A 11 -3.91 -6.57 11.47
N CYS A 12 -4.77 -7.09 10.59
CA CYS A 12 -4.93 -8.52 10.36
C CYS A 12 -3.89 -9.12 9.42
N PHE A 13 -3.00 -8.31 8.85
CA PHE A 13 -1.96 -8.77 7.93
C PHE A 13 -0.61 -8.83 8.62
N ARG A 14 -0.10 -10.06 8.80
CA ARG A 14 1.22 -10.31 9.36
C ARG A 14 2.30 -10.14 8.30
N ASP A 15 2.17 -10.89 7.22
CA ASP A 15 3.13 -10.94 6.14
C ASP A 15 2.85 -9.87 5.09
N GLU A 16 3.76 -9.70 4.14
CA GLU A 16 3.60 -8.71 3.10
C GLU A 16 2.41 -9.01 2.20
N VAL A 17 1.61 -8.00 1.95
CA VAL A 17 0.47 -8.02 1.03
C VAL A 17 0.72 -7.00 -0.05
N THR A 18 0.49 -7.39 -1.31
CA THR A 18 0.61 -6.50 -2.46
C THR A 18 -0.74 -6.32 -3.14
N PHE A 19 -1.14 -5.06 -3.27
CA PHE A 19 -2.32 -4.66 -4.04
C PHE A 19 -1.84 -4.03 -5.35
N SER A 20 -2.14 -4.69 -6.48
CA SER A 20 -1.67 -4.26 -7.80
C SER A 20 -2.81 -3.77 -8.67
N LEU A 21 -2.59 -2.64 -9.33
CA LEU A 21 -3.48 -2.09 -10.35
C LEU A 21 -3.00 -2.36 -11.77
N VAL A 22 -2.00 -3.22 -11.94
CA VAL A 22 -1.57 -3.67 -13.27
C VAL A 22 -2.69 -4.55 -13.85
N ALA A 23 -3.13 -4.23 -15.07
CA ALA A 23 -4.18 -4.98 -15.74
C ALA A 23 -3.73 -6.42 -16.02
N GLY A 24 -4.62 -7.36 -15.78
CA GLY A 24 -4.40 -8.76 -16.12
C GLY A 24 -4.52 -9.01 -17.62
N ARG A 25 -4.55 -10.30 -17.99
CA ARG A 25 -4.66 -10.73 -19.39
C ARG A 25 -6.05 -10.59 -19.98
N GLU A 26 -7.02 -10.11 -19.21
CA GLU A 26 -8.39 -9.92 -19.69
C GLU A 26 -8.43 -8.85 -20.77
N LYS A 27 -9.19 -9.13 -21.83
CA LYS A 27 -9.28 -8.24 -23.00
C LYS A 27 -10.50 -7.34 -23.01
N HIS A 28 -11.32 -7.35 -21.95
CA HIS A 28 -12.52 -6.53 -21.82
C HIS A 28 -12.15 -5.09 -21.44
N PHE A 29 -12.71 -4.12 -22.15
CA PHE A 29 -12.54 -2.69 -21.86
C PHE A 29 -11.09 -2.20 -21.84
N THR A 30 -10.20 -2.85 -22.57
CA THR A 30 -8.78 -2.47 -22.62
C THR A 30 -8.52 -1.08 -23.19
N ASP A 31 -9.44 -0.58 -24.02
CA ASP A 31 -9.41 0.75 -24.61
C ASP A 31 -9.61 1.86 -23.57
N ARG A 32 -10.20 1.53 -22.42
CA ARG A 32 -10.42 2.48 -21.30
C ARG A 32 -9.26 2.57 -20.33
N LEU A 33 -8.24 1.73 -20.50
CA LEU A 33 -7.12 1.67 -19.57
C LEU A 33 -5.99 2.58 -20.02
N PRO A 34 -5.44 3.39 -19.14
CA PRO A 34 -4.22 4.13 -19.41
C PRO A 34 -3.09 3.15 -19.79
N ARG A 35 -2.41 3.43 -20.87
CA ARG A 35 -1.30 2.60 -21.33
C ARG A 35 0.01 3.34 -21.19
N VAL A 36 0.97 2.71 -20.52
CA VAL A 36 2.34 3.21 -20.44
C VAL A 36 3.16 2.53 -21.52
N SER A 37 3.29 3.17 -22.67
CA SER A 37 3.93 2.58 -23.85
C SER A 37 5.39 2.16 -23.60
N LYS A 38 6.13 2.94 -22.82
CA LYS A 38 7.53 2.66 -22.48
C LYS A 38 7.71 1.32 -21.74
N TYR A 39 6.76 0.94 -20.90
CA TYR A 39 6.84 -0.26 -20.06
C TYR A 39 5.89 -1.37 -20.54
N LYS A 40 5.13 -1.13 -21.58
CA LYS A 40 4.10 -2.06 -22.09
C LYS A 40 3.10 -2.49 -21.02
N LEU A 41 2.82 -1.63 -20.07
CA LEU A 41 1.88 -1.87 -18.97
C LEU A 41 0.54 -1.20 -19.25
N LYS A 42 -0.53 -1.84 -18.77
CA LYS A 42 -1.85 -1.25 -18.66
C LYS A 42 -2.21 -1.16 -17.19
N ILE A 43 -2.63 0.02 -16.74
CA ILE A 43 -2.92 0.28 -15.34
C ILE A 43 -4.42 0.49 -15.17
N LEU A 44 -5.00 -0.17 -14.17
CA LEU A 44 -6.41 -0.02 -13.84
C LEU A 44 -6.64 1.34 -13.14
N PRO A 45 -7.54 2.19 -13.66
CA PRO A 45 -7.84 3.47 -13.02
C PRO A 45 -8.69 3.33 -11.77
N ILE A 46 -9.45 2.23 -11.67
CA ILE A 46 -10.38 1.95 -10.57
C ILE A 46 -10.32 0.46 -10.25
N ALA A 47 -10.41 0.14 -8.97
CA ALA A 47 -10.59 -1.22 -8.50
C ALA A 47 -11.68 -1.23 -7.43
N ALA A 48 -12.52 -2.26 -7.43
CA ALA A 48 -13.50 -2.49 -6.39
C ALA A 48 -13.05 -3.64 -5.49
N ILE A 49 -13.12 -3.43 -4.18
CA ILE A 49 -12.72 -4.42 -3.18
C ILE A 49 -13.98 -4.85 -2.44
N TYR A 50 -14.28 -6.14 -2.50
CA TYR A 50 -15.44 -6.68 -1.78
C TYR A 50 -15.11 -8.06 -1.20
N GLY A 51 -15.86 -8.46 -0.20
CA GLY A 51 -15.70 -9.71 0.49
C GLY A 51 -16.51 -9.72 1.77
N ALA A 52 -16.50 -10.83 2.50
CA ALA A 52 -17.18 -10.96 3.78
C ALA A 52 -16.55 -10.00 4.82
N ASN A 53 -17.33 -9.67 5.85
CA ASN A 53 -16.81 -8.93 6.99
C ASN A 53 -15.61 -9.68 7.61
N ALA A 54 -14.63 -8.94 8.11
CA ALA A 54 -13.39 -9.47 8.67
C ALA A 54 -12.44 -10.11 7.65
N SER A 55 -12.66 -9.92 6.34
CA SER A 55 -11.75 -10.43 5.30
C SER A 55 -10.55 -9.52 5.01
N GLY A 56 -10.41 -8.40 5.76
CA GLY A 56 -9.28 -7.49 5.62
C GLY A 56 -9.50 -6.29 4.71
N LYS A 57 -10.70 -6.09 4.18
CA LYS A 57 -11.01 -4.93 3.31
C LYS A 57 -10.71 -3.59 3.98
N SER A 58 -11.23 -3.39 5.19
CA SER A 58 -11.01 -2.15 5.95
C SER A 58 -9.55 -1.98 6.34
N ALA A 59 -8.85 -3.07 6.63
CA ALA A 59 -7.43 -3.04 6.97
C ALA A 59 -6.58 -2.60 5.78
N LEU A 60 -6.89 -3.07 4.57
CA LEU A 60 -6.20 -2.65 3.35
C LEU A 60 -6.38 -1.15 3.09
N VAL A 61 -7.62 -0.66 3.13
CA VAL A 61 -7.92 0.76 2.92
C VAL A 61 -7.28 1.61 4.03
N SER A 62 -7.33 1.14 5.26
CA SER A 62 -6.71 1.80 6.41
C SER A 62 -5.18 1.90 6.27
N ALA A 63 -4.53 0.86 5.75
CA ALA A 63 -3.09 0.89 5.50
C ALA A 63 -2.72 1.92 4.45
N LEU A 64 -3.47 1.97 3.36
CA LEU A 64 -3.25 2.95 2.30
C LEU A 64 -3.46 4.39 2.81
N ALA A 65 -4.53 4.62 3.55
CA ALA A 65 -4.84 5.93 4.12
C ALA A 65 -3.78 6.37 5.13
N PHE A 66 -3.35 5.47 6.01
CA PHE A 66 -2.27 5.75 6.96
C PHE A 66 -0.98 6.15 6.25
N ALA A 67 -0.57 5.35 5.26
CA ALA A 67 0.67 5.60 4.54
C ALA A 67 0.62 6.93 3.77
N GLN A 68 -0.51 7.23 3.14
CA GLN A 68 -0.71 8.49 2.44
C GLN A 68 -0.63 9.68 3.39
N ASN A 69 -1.32 9.62 4.52
CA ASN A 69 -1.31 10.70 5.51
C ASN A 69 0.08 10.89 6.13
N PHE A 70 0.80 9.80 6.34
CA PHE A 70 2.16 9.86 6.86
C PHE A 70 3.12 10.55 5.88
N ILE A 71 3.03 10.23 4.59
CA ILE A 71 3.87 10.83 3.56
C ILE A 71 3.59 12.33 3.44
N VAL A 72 2.33 12.72 3.45
CA VAL A 72 1.91 14.12 3.23
C VAL A 72 2.12 14.97 4.47
N GLY A 73 1.70 14.49 5.64
CA GLY A 73 1.64 15.29 6.86
C GLY A 73 2.73 14.98 7.88
N GLY A 74 3.33 13.80 7.83
CA GLY A 74 4.26 13.34 8.85
C GLY A 74 3.62 13.19 10.22
N THR A 75 4.45 13.15 11.25
CA THR A 75 4.03 13.18 12.65
C THR A 75 4.80 14.25 13.42
N ALA A 76 4.21 14.75 14.51
CA ALA A 76 4.89 15.70 15.37
C ALA A 76 6.12 15.04 16.03
N PRO A 77 7.23 15.77 16.23
CA PRO A 77 8.48 15.18 16.76
C PRO A 77 8.34 14.45 18.10
N ASP A 78 7.41 14.90 18.94
CA ASP A 78 7.21 14.35 20.27
C ASP A 78 6.07 13.33 20.36
N GLN A 79 5.49 12.95 19.23
CA GLN A 79 4.38 12.00 19.18
C GLN A 79 4.81 10.66 18.63
N LYS A 80 4.22 9.60 19.18
CA LYS A 80 4.41 8.27 18.64
C LYS A 80 3.68 8.12 17.31
N ILE A 81 4.26 7.35 16.40
CA ILE A 81 3.64 7.03 15.13
C ILE A 81 2.47 6.07 15.39
N PRO A 82 1.24 6.37 14.91
CA PRO A 82 0.05 5.57 15.23
C PRO A 82 -0.03 4.29 14.39
N LEU A 83 0.97 3.43 14.51
CA LEU A 83 0.99 2.13 13.85
C LEU A 83 -0.02 1.17 14.49
N LYS A 84 -0.55 0.26 13.68
CA LYS A 84 -1.46 -0.79 14.11
C LYS A 84 -0.92 -2.15 13.68
N PRO A 85 0.11 -2.68 14.38
CA PRO A 85 0.76 -3.92 14.00
C PRO A 85 -0.14 -5.14 14.21
N PHE A 86 0.28 -6.27 13.65
CA PHE A 86 -0.38 -7.55 13.84
C PHE A 86 -0.24 -8.00 15.31
N LEU A 87 -1.36 -8.24 15.99
CA LEU A 87 -1.41 -8.46 17.42
C LEU A 87 -1.54 -9.93 17.84
N LEU A 88 -1.85 -10.83 16.92
CA LEU A 88 -2.03 -12.25 17.24
C LEU A 88 -0.71 -13.00 17.47
N ASP A 89 0.39 -12.34 17.20
CA ASP A 89 1.74 -12.86 17.37
C ASP A 89 2.55 -11.86 18.20
N LYS A 90 3.12 -12.32 19.31
CA LYS A 90 3.90 -11.44 20.20
C LYS A 90 5.10 -10.80 19.51
N GLU A 91 5.72 -11.52 18.57
CA GLU A 91 6.86 -11.01 17.84
C GLU A 91 6.46 -9.83 16.94
N HIS A 92 5.39 -9.98 16.17
CA HIS A 92 4.95 -8.95 15.23
C HIS A 92 4.39 -7.70 15.90
N LYS A 93 3.90 -7.82 17.13
CA LYS A 93 3.44 -6.67 17.90
C LYS A 93 4.53 -5.60 18.08
N ASN A 94 5.78 -6.03 18.21
CA ASN A 94 6.92 -5.16 18.44
C ASN A 94 7.81 -4.99 17.20
N MET A 95 7.44 -5.61 16.07
CA MET A 95 8.18 -5.48 14.81
C MET A 95 7.75 -4.21 14.07
N ASN A 96 8.61 -3.79 13.15
CA ASN A 96 8.34 -2.64 12.30
C ASN A 96 7.27 -2.95 11.26
N SER A 97 6.56 -1.92 10.83
CA SER A 97 5.62 -1.99 9.70
C SER A 97 6.27 -1.36 8.48
N SER A 98 6.09 -1.99 7.33
CA SER A 98 6.68 -1.53 6.07
C SER A 98 5.60 -1.21 5.06
N PHE A 99 5.83 -0.16 4.27
CA PHE A 99 4.93 0.31 3.22
C PHE A 99 5.74 0.62 1.97
N SER A 100 5.21 0.25 0.81
CA SER A 100 5.87 0.49 -0.47
C SER A 100 4.84 0.89 -1.53
N PHE A 101 5.15 1.91 -2.29
CA PHE A 101 4.34 2.40 -3.41
C PHE A 101 5.14 2.31 -4.69
N THR A 102 4.50 1.84 -5.76
CA THR A 102 4.98 2.00 -7.12
C THR A 102 4.02 2.92 -7.84
N ILE A 103 4.51 4.06 -8.30
CA ILE A 103 3.70 5.11 -8.90
C ILE A 103 4.22 5.51 -10.26
N LEU A 104 3.32 5.95 -11.12
CA LEU A 104 3.64 6.48 -12.43
C LEU A 104 3.43 7.99 -12.42
N VAL A 105 4.49 8.75 -12.73
CA VAL A 105 4.45 10.20 -12.86
C VAL A 105 5.23 10.59 -14.12
N ASP A 106 4.58 11.32 -15.04
CA ASP A 106 5.20 11.81 -16.28
C ASP A 106 5.93 10.72 -17.08
N GLU A 107 5.28 9.57 -17.27
CA GLU A 107 5.78 8.40 -17.99
C GLU A 107 6.98 7.71 -17.34
N LEU A 108 7.34 8.10 -16.10
CA LEU A 108 8.38 7.45 -15.31
C LEU A 108 7.77 6.71 -14.14
N ILE A 109 8.32 5.53 -13.84
CA ILE A 109 7.91 4.72 -12.71
C ILE A 109 8.85 5.01 -11.55
N TYR A 110 8.26 5.38 -10.40
CA TYR A 110 8.97 5.58 -9.15
C TYR A 110 8.55 4.55 -8.13
N GLU A 111 9.50 4.07 -7.37
CA GLU A 111 9.25 3.25 -6.20
C GLU A 111 9.61 4.04 -4.95
N TYR A 112 8.68 4.09 -4.01
CA TYR A 112 8.86 4.78 -2.74
C TYR A 112 8.48 3.84 -1.61
N SER A 113 9.43 3.55 -0.73
CA SER A 113 9.20 2.64 0.38
C SER A 113 9.76 3.20 1.68
N PHE A 114 9.13 2.82 2.78
CA PHE A 114 9.59 3.20 4.12
C PHE A 114 9.18 2.15 5.15
N THR A 115 9.96 2.08 6.21
CA THR A 115 9.73 1.18 7.34
C THR A 115 9.66 2.02 8.60
N LEU A 116 8.65 1.76 9.43
CA LEU A 116 8.35 2.54 10.63
C LEU A 116 8.35 1.66 11.87
N SER A 117 8.92 2.18 12.96
CA SER A 117 8.59 1.74 14.31
C SER A 117 7.58 2.73 14.90
N ARG A 118 7.11 2.47 16.12
CA ARG A 118 6.21 3.40 16.82
C ARG A 118 6.87 4.74 17.16
N GLU A 119 8.18 4.78 17.16
CA GLU A 119 8.95 5.94 17.60
C GLU A 119 9.62 6.70 16.47
N LYS A 120 10.00 6.02 15.40
CA LYS A 120 10.80 6.64 14.35
C LYS A 120 10.69 5.92 13.01
N VAL A 121 11.09 6.64 11.97
CA VAL A 121 11.33 6.05 10.65
C VAL A 121 12.64 5.27 10.72
N ILE A 122 12.60 3.99 10.34
CA ILE A 122 13.77 3.12 10.35
C ILE A 122 14.51 3.21 9.01
N TYR A 123 13.71 3.32 7.94
CA TYR A 123 14.30 3.18 6.60
C TYR A 123 13.61 4.09 5.60
#